data_51a809af116b30df805a2ddd1cc0818c
#
_entry.id   51a809af116b30df805a2ddd1cc0818c
#
_cell.length_a   1.000
_cell.length_b   1.000
_cell.length_c   1.000
_cell.angle_alpha   90.00
_cell.angle_beta   90.00
_cell.angle_gamma   90.00
#
_symmetry.space_group_name_H-M   'P 1'
#
loop_
_entity.id
_entity.type
_entity.pdbx_description
1 polymer ?
#
loop_
_entity_poly.entity_id
_entity_poly.type
_entity_poly.pdbx_seq_one_letter_code
_entity_poly.pdbx_strand_id
1 'polypeptide(L)'
;MNVRKSFKAAGVAVFVLGLVAGGSVRAQAQAADGPNDAQIQADVAKALDNKKFANVKTAVQNGVVTLTGTVDIYADKEDADNRAHHRKNVKGVQNLIEVAGPPVDDVTLRDKLAEKLIYDRVGYGGTIAFNSFTIGVQNGVVTLGGTAYGPPDKDSAVSIVTHYPGVKDVVDNIEVAPVSPMDDRIRLAEARAIYGAPQLNKYAIDPAKPIRITVVNGNVTLTGVVDNQGDKDVANIKANGVPGVFKVVNNLQVAGENNKEK
;
A
#
# COMPACT_ATOMS: atom_id res chain seq x y z
N MET A 1 18.17 -1.65 -12.53
CA MET A 1 18.55 -2.83 -11.73
C MET A 1 19.19 -2.31 -10.44
N ASN A 2 18.38 -2.04 -9.43
CA ASN A 2 18.85 -1.71 -8.09
C ASN A 2 17.93 -2.37 -7.08
N VAL A 3 18.41 -3.49 -6.56
CA VAL A 3 17.75 -4.32 -5.55
C VAL A 3 17.93 -3.61 -4.21
N ARG A 4 16.85 -3.08 -3.64
CA ARG A 4 16.84 -2.67 -2.23
C ARG A 4 16.67 -3.93 -1.38
N LYS A 5 17.75 -4.31 -0.72
CA LYS A 5 17.78 -5.41 0.25
C LYS A 5 16.95 -5.03 1.48
N SER A 6 15.96 -5.84 1.79
CA SER A 6 15.23 -5.82 3.05
C SER A 6 16.17 -6.08 4.23
N PHE A 7 16.29 -5.14 5.15
CA PHE A 7 16.95 -5.39 6.43
C PHE A 7 15.94 -6.06 7.37
N LYS A 8 16.23 -7.29 7.75
CA LYS A 8 15.53 -8.01 8.81
C LYS A 8 15.82 -7.32 10.15
N ALA A 9 14.76 -6.99 10.88
CA ALA A 9 14.84 -6.50 12.24
C ALA A 9 15.46 -7.58 13.14
N ALA A 10 16.62 -7.28 13.71
CA ALA A 10 17.22 -8.06 14.78
C ALA A 10 16.63 -7.59 16.11
N GLY A 11 16.08 -8.55 16.86
CA GLY A 11 15.47 -8.30 18.17
C GLY A 11 16.47 -7.73 19.17
N VAL A 12 16.06 -6.68 19.85
CA VAL A 12 16.76 -6.12 21.01
C VAL A 12 16.26 -6.85 22.25
N ALA A 13 17.14 -7.67 22.82
CA ALA A 13 16.91 -8.29 24.13
C ALA A 13 17.03 -7.22 25.22
N VAL A 14 15.98 -7.03 25.99
CA VAL A 14 15.98 -6.22 27.21
C VAL A 14 16.62 -7.03 28.32
N PHE A 15 17.83 -6.64 28.75
CA PHE A 15 18.42 -7.11 30.01
C PHE A 15 18.02 -6.16 31.13
N VAL A 16 17.14 -6.61 31.99
CA VAL A 16 16.92 -6.00 33.30
C VAL A 16 17.86 -6.66 34.28
N LEU A 17 18.88 -5.95 34.75
CA LEU A 17 19.61 -6.30 35.96
C LEU A 17 19.50 -5.13 36.92
N GLY A 18 18.73 -5.34 37.98
CA GLY A 18 18.79 -4.50 39.14
C GLY A 18 20.02 -4.85 39.99
N LEU A 19 20.69 -3.87 40.52
CA LEU A 19 21.18 -3.88 41.91
C LEU A 19 21.56 -2.48 42.38
N VAL A 20 21.26 -2.28 43.63
CA VAL A 20 21.33 -1.08 44.46
C VAL A 20 22.76 -0.80 44.90
N ALA A 21 23.07 0.45 45.07
CA ALA A 21 23.78 1.14 46.14
C ALA A 21 24.98 1.98 45.70
N GLY A 22 24.93 3.24 46.12
CA GLY A 22 26.15 3.98 46.46
C GLY A 22 26.62 5.04 45.45
N GLY A 23 26.10 6.24 45.63
CA GLY A 23 26.81 7.53 45.48
C GLY A 23 27.78 7.71 44.32
N SER A 24 27.32 8.37 43.31
CA SER A 24 27.89 9.54 42.63
C SER A 24 27.00 9.88 41.46
N VAL A 25 26.41 11.05 41.49
CA VAL A 25 25.74 11.65 40.32
C VAL A 25 26.83 11.82 39.27
N ARG A 26 27.03 10.81 38.43
CA ARG A 26 27.65 10.99 37.15
C ARG A 26 26.66 11.73 36.30
N ALA A 27 26.91 13.02 36.06
CA ALA A 27 26.34 13.74 34.96
C ALA A 27 26.39 12.81 33.74
N GLN A 28 25.24 12.39 33.23
CA GLN A 28 25.17 11.79 31.91
C GLN A 28 25.77 12.83 30.99
N ALA A 29 26.93 12.50 30.44
CA ALA A 29 27.49 13.29 29.37
C ALA A 29 26.42 13.31 28.28
N GLN A 30 25.72 14.43 28.11
CA GLN A 30 25.00 14.74 26.91
C GLN A 30 25.99 14.52 25.79
N ALA A 31 25.73 13.55 24.93
CA ALA A 31 26.50 13.40 23.71
C ALA A 31 26.52 14.77 23.06
N ALA A 32 27.69 15.35 22.86
CA ALA A 32 27.82 16.67 22.28
C ALA A 32 27.10 16.66 20.93
N ASP A 33 26.10 17.52 20.79
CA ASP A 33 25.39 17.70 19.53
C ASP A 33 26.43 17.97 18.43
N GLY A 34 26.34 17.27 17.32
CA GLY A 34 27.22 17.55 16.20
C GLY A 34 27.05 19.01 15.74
N PRO A 35 28.04 19.63 15.10
CA PRO A 35 28.05 21.06 14.79
C PRO A 35 26.88 21.58 13.99
N ASN A 36 26.00 20.67 13.49
CA ASN A 36 24.81 20.99 12.70
C ASN A 36 23.49 20.52 13.35
N ASP A 37 23.49 19.78 14.47
CA ASP A 37 22.28 19.16 15.00
C ASP A 37 21.24 20.19 15.47
N ALA A 38 21.67 21.27 16.10
CA ALA A 38 20.78 22.38 16.50
C ALA A 38 20.11 23.05 15.27
N GLN A 39 20.85 23.23 14.17
CA GLN A 39 20.28 23.79 12.95
C GLN A 39 19.30 22.81 12.29
N ILE A 40 19.65 21.52 12.22
CA ILE A 40 18.75 20.47 11.71
C ILE A 40 17.47 20.42 12.55
N GLN A 41 17.60 20.46 13.88
CA GLN A 41 16.45 20.48 14.79
C GLN A 41 15.50 21.66 14.49
N ALA A 42 16.04 22.86 14.31
CA ALA A 42 15.25 24.05 13.98
C ALA A 42 14.56 23.93 12.60
N ASP A 43 15.29 23.43 11.58
CA ASP A 43 14.78 23.29 10.23
C ASP A 43 13.68 22.21 10.14
N VAL A 44 13.84 21.11 10.89
CA VAL A 44 12.81 20.05 10.98
C VAL A 44 11.59 20.54 11.76
N ALA A 45 11.78 21.20 12.91
CA ALA A 45 10.69 21.78 13.70
C ALA A 45 9.85 22.75 12.85
N LYS A 46 10.51 23.62 12.08
CA LYS A 46 9.82 24.53 11.14
C LYS A 46 9.07 23.80 10.02
N ALA A 47 9.64 22.70 9.51
CA ALA A 47 8.98 21.89 8.47
C ALA A 47 7.75 21.16 8.98
N LEU A 48 7.71 20.85 10.27
CA LEU A 48 6.60 20.20 10.97
C LEU A 48 5.67 21.20 11.70
N ASP A 49 5.85 22.52 11.49
CA ASP A 49 4.96 23.54 12.04
C ASP A 49 3.61 23.55 11.30
N ASN A 50 2.79 22.56 11.64
CA ASN A 50 1.45 22.38 11.10
C ASN A 50 0.56 21.69 12.14
N LYS A 51 -0.73 22.04 12.15
CA LYS A 51 -1.71 21.50 13.10
C LYS A 51 -1.73 19.96 13.16
N LYS A 52 -1.55 19.29 12.03
CA LYS A 52 -1.55 17.82 11.95
C LYS A 52 -0.35 17.17 12.63
N PHE A 53 0.72 17.93 12.90
CA PHE A 53 1.91 17.48 13.60
C PHE A 53 2.03 18.04 15.03
N ALA A 54 0.95 18.62 15.57
CA ALA A 54 0.97 19.27 16.89
C ALA A 54 1.47 18.34 18.02
N ASN A 55 1.26 17.04 17.90
CA ASN A 55 1.70 16.04 18.87
C ASN A 55 3.03 15.35 18.49
N VAL A 56 3.68 15.77 17.39
CA VAL A 56 4.95 15.22 16.96
C VAL A 56 6.10 15.95 17.62
N LYS A 57 7.04 15.19 18.18
CA LYS A 57 8.28 15.69 18.78
C LYS A 57 9.47 15.26 17.93
N THR A 58 10.47 16.11 17.85
CA THR A 58 11.69 15.88 17.09
C THR A 58 12.90 15.92 18.01
N ALA A 59 13.85 15.02 17.80
CA ALA A 59 15.17 15.05 18.41
C ALA A 59 16.21 14.78 17.32
N VAL A 60 17.39 15.39 17.43
CA VAL A 60 18.47 15.20 16.44
C VAL A 60 19.73 14.82 17.17
N GLN A 61 20.43 13.80 16.67
CA GLN A 61 21.72 13.38 17.18
C GLN A 61 22.63 12.93 16.02
N ASN A 62 23.79 13.56 15.88
CA ASN A 62 24.78 13.26 14.83
C ASN A 62 24.18 13.31 13.40
N GLY A 63 23.19 14.18 13.16
CA GLY A 63 22.48 14.32 11.89
C GLY A 63 21.37 13.30 11.66
N VAL A 64 21.06 12.43 12.63
CA VAL A 64 19.93 11.51 12.59
C VAL A 64 18.76 12.14 13.33
N VAL A 65 17.62 12.28 12.65
CA VAL A 65 16.38 12.82 13.20
C VAL A 65 15.54 11.67 13.76
N THR A 66 15.09 11.80 15.01
CA THR A 66 14.11 10.89 15.61
C THR A 66 12.78 11.64 15.75
N LEU A 67 11.73 11.10 15.13
CA LEU A 67 10.35 11.59 15.23
C LEU A 67 9.59 10.70 16.20
N THR A 68 8.89 11.31 17.17
CA THR A 68 8.07 10.58 18.16
C THR A 68 6.74 11.30 18.36
N GLY A 69 5.79 10.66 19.03
CA GLY A 69 4.47 11.21 19.30
C GLY A 69 3.40 10.58 18.44
N THR A 70 2.33 11.32 18.13
CA THR A 70 1.15 10.75 17.44
C THR A 70 0.65 11.65 16.32
N VAL A 71 0.03 11.00 15.30
CA VAL A 71 -0.73 11.63 14.23
C VAL A 71 -2.08 10.90 14.07
N ASP A 72 -3.02 11.53 13.38
CA ASP A 72 -4.37 10.98 13.22
C ASP A 72 -4.47 9.89 12.15
N ILE A 73 -3.68 10.01 11.07
CA ILE A 73 -3.69 9.08 9.93
C ILE A 73 -2.26 8.71 9.51
N TYR A 74 -2.12 7.55 8.88
CA TYR A 74 -0.82 7.05 8.43
C TYR A 74 -0.12 7.97 7.40
N ALA A 75 -0.88 8.60 6.50
CA ALA A 75 -0.32 9.56 5.55
C ALA A 75 0.42 10.73 6.23
N ASP A 76 -0.03 11.16 7.41
CA ASP A 76 0.65 12.22 8.15
C ASP A 76 1.96 11.73 8.77
N LYS A 77 2.04 10.47 9.18
CA LYS A 77 3.31 9.84 9.61
C LYS A 77 4.33 9.82 8.48
N GLU A 78 3.91 9.44 7.26
CA GLU A 78 4.78 9.45 6.09
C GLU A 78 5.17 10.88 5.67
N ASP A 79 4.23 11.84 5.72
CA ASP A 79 4.53 13.23 5.39
C ASP A 79 5.53 13.86 6.40
N ALA A 80 5.42 13.52 7.69
CA ALA A 80 6.41 13.94 8.69
C ALA A 80 7.81 13.40 8.38
N ASP A 81 7.89 12.11 8.02
CA ASP A 81 9.13 11.45 7.61
C ASP A 81 9.76 12.13 6.40
N ASN A 82 8.97 12.30 5.34
CA ASN A 82 9.41 12.94 4.10
C ASN A 82 9.88 14.39 4.34
N ARG A 83 9.16 15.17 5.15
CA ARG A 83 9.55 16.53 5.48
C ARG A 83 10.86 16.59 6.24
N ALA A 84 11.11 15.66 7.15
CA ALA A 84 12.38 15.57 7.88
C ALA A 84 13.52 15.15 6.95
N HIS A 85 13.33 14.13 6.13
CA HIS A 85 14.35 13.64 5.17
C HIS A 85 14.85 14.71 4.21
N HIS A 86 13.97 15.60 3.76
CA HIS A 86 14.31 16.65 2.80
C HIS A 86 15.00 17.87 3.44
N ARG A 87 15.37 17.83 4.72
CA ARG A 87 16.15 18.92 5.35
C ARG A 87 17.62 18.76 5.11
N LYS A 88 18.30 19.90 4.96
CA LYS A 88 19.75 19.93 4.71
C LYS A 88 20.50 19.26 5.86
N ASN A 89 21.53 18.49 5.55
CA ASN A 89 22.41 17.78 6.47
C ASN A 89 21.75 16.64 7.29
N VAL A 90 20.49 16.31 7.05
CA VAL A 90 19.86 15.10 7.61
C VAL A 90 20.50 13.86 6.97
N LYS A 91 21.05 12.99 7.80
CA LYS A 91 21.67 11.73 7.38
C LYS A 91 20.71 10.56 7.39
N GLY A 92 19.65 10.64 8.19
CA GLY A 92 18.61 9.63 8.30
C GLY A 92 17.49 10.09 9.23
N VAL A 93 16.32 9.45 9.10
CA VAL A 93 15.15 9.68 9.95
C VAL A 93 14.74 8.36 10.58
N GLN A 94 14.58 8.38 11.90
CA GLN A 94 13.95 7.31 12.66
C GLN A 94 12.55 7.74 13.01
N ASN A 95 11.55 7.22 12.27
CA ASN A 95 10.16 7.59 12.44
C ASN A 95 9.46 6.63 13.41
N LEU A 96 9.34 7.04 14.67
CA LEU A 96 8.66 6.34 15.75
C LEU A 96 7.28 6.95 16.06
N ILE A 97 6.70 7.71 15.11
CA ILE A 97 5.37 8.27 15.25
C ILE A 97 4.35 7.12 15.25
N GLU A 98 3.40 7.17 16.18
CA GLU A 98 2.27 6.26 16.23
C GLU A 98 1.03 6.90 15.60
N VAL A 99 0.19 6.08 14.96
CA VAL A 99 -1.10 6.54 14.44
C VAL A 99 -2.16 6.35 15.53
N ALA A 100 -2.65 7.46 16.08
CA ALA A 100 -3.65 7.51 17.14
C ALA A 100 -5.05 7.62 16.53
N GLY A 101 -5.53 6.53 15.94
CA GLY A 101 -6.93 6.45 15.45
C GLY A 101 -7.81 5.60 16.39
N PRO A 102 -9.14 5.71 16.28
CA PRO A 102 -10.02 4.77 16.97
C PRO A 102 -9.68 3.35 16.53
N PRO A 103 -9.68 2.36 17.45
CA PRO A 103 -9.46 0.99 17.09
C PRO A 103 -10.59 0.52 16.16
N VAL A 104 -10.22 0.10 14.97
CA VAL A 104 -11.13 -0.53 14.00
C VAL A 104 -10.70 -1.99 13.91
N ASP A 105 -11.65 -2.92 13.96
CA ASP A 105 -11.32 -4.33 13.79
C ASP A 105 -10.84 -4.59 12.34
N ASP A 106 -9.92 -5.54 12.19
CA ASP A 106 -9.23 -5.78 10.92
C ASP A 106 -10.17 -6.19 9.78
N VAL A 107 -11.25 -6.90 10.08
CA VAL A 107 -12.24 -7.34 9.07
C VAL A 107 -13.02 -6.14 8.55
N THR A 108 -13.53 -5.30 9.45
CA THR A 108 -14.24 -4.06 9.09
C THR A 108 -13.33 -3.11 8.32
N LEU A 109 -12.08 -2.95 8.76
CA LEU A 109 -11.11 -2.09 8.08
C LEU A 109 -10.81 -2.60 6.66
N ARG A 110 -10.55 -3.91 6.52
CA ARG A 110 -10.31 -4.55 5.22
C ARG A 110 -11.50 -4.32 4.27
N ASP A 111 -12.72 -4.58 4.74
CA ASP A 111 -13.91 -4.51 3.90
C ASP A 111 -14.18 -3.06 3.46
N LYS A 112 -14.00 -2.09 4.35
CA LYS A 112 -14.12 -0.67 4.02
C LYS A 112 -13.06 -0.19 3.05
N LEU A 113 -11.82 -0.63 3.21
CA LEU A 113 -10.75 -0.31 2.26
C LEU A 113 -10.96 -0.97 0.90
N ALA A 114 -11.44 -2.22 0.87
CA ALA A 114 -11.80 -2.89 -0.37
C ALA A 114 -12.92 -2.15 -1.11
N GLU A 115 -13.97 -1.72 -0.40
CA GLU A 115 -15.04 -0.88 -0.92
C GLU A 115 -14.49 0.43 -1.51
N LYS A 116 -13.60 1.12 -0.77
CA LYS A 116 -12.96 2.35 -1.22
C LYS A 116 -12.13 2.17 -2.49
N LEU A 117 -11.32 1.12 -2.56
CA LEU A 117 -10.50 0.81 -3.74
C LEU A 117 -11.36 0.51 -4.98
N ILE A 118 -12.58 0.02 -4.79
CA ILE A 118 -13.54 -0.23 -5.88
C ILE A 118 -14.20 1.06 -6.34
N TYR A 119 -14.70 1.90 -5.41
CA TYR A 119 -15.58 3.03 -5.73
C TYR A 119 -14.84 4.35 -5.94
N ASP A 120 -13.70 4.58 -5.29
CA ASP A 120 -12.95 5.85 -5.42
C ASP A 120 -12.09 5.90 -6.70
N ARG A 121 -12.38 5.01 -7.66
CA ARG A 121 -11.74 4.97 -8.98
C ARG A 121 -10.21 4.97 -8.90
N VAL A 122 -9.65 3.86 -8.49
CA VAL A 122 -8.23 3.62 -8.72
C VAL A 122 -8.03 3.54 -10.22
N GLY A 123 -7.43 4.57 -10.77
CA GLY A 123 -7.17 4.68 -12.21
C GLY A 123 -8.04 5.71 -12.92
N TYR A 124 -7.43 6.41 -13.87
CA TYR A 124 -8.06 7.38 -14.74
C TYR A 124 -8.57 6.72 -16.03
N GLY A 125 -9.78 7.09 -16.45
CA GLY A 125 -10.20 6.86 -17.83
C GLY A 125 -10.51 5.43 -18.23
N GLY A 126 -11.01 4.57 -17.31
CA GLY A 126 -11.47 3.22 -17.67
C GLY A 126 -10.44 2.10 -17.42
N THR A 127 -9.34 2.39 -16.74
CA THR A 127 -8.30 1.40 -16.39
C THR A 127 -8.66 0.50 -15.21
N ILE A 128 -9.82 0.72 -14.57
CA ILE A 128 -10.27 -0.05 -13.40
C ILE A 128 -10.24 -1.56 -13.66
N ALA A 129 -10.66 -1.98 -14.82
CA ALA A 129 -10.67 -3.39 -15.23
C ALA A 129 -9.26 -3.97 -15.40
N PHE A 130 -8.23 -3.12 -15.54
CA PHE A 130 -6.85 -3.54 -15.77
C PHE A 130 -6.00 -3.57 -14.50
N ASN A 131 -6.58 -3.21 -13.36
CA ASN A 131 -5.95 -3.31 -12.05
C ASN A 131 -6.47 -4.53 -11.30
N SER A 132 -5.58 -5.28 -10.67
CA SER A 132 -5.93 -6.42 -9.82
C SER A 132 -5.23 -6.26 -8.48
N PHE A 133 -5.92 -5.64 -7.51
CA PHE A 133 -5.38 -5.43 -6.17
C PHE A 133 -5.86 -6.50 -5.19
N THR A 134 -4.98 -6.86 -4.28
CA THR A 134 -5.29 -7.66 -3.10
C THR A 134 -5.04 -6.84 -1.84
N ILE A 135 -5.85 -7.07 -0.80
CA ILE A 135 -5.75 -6.39 0.47
C ILE A 135 -5.83 -7.37 1.63
N GLY A 136 -4.88 -7.29 2.52
CA GLY A 136 -4.88 -7.97 3.81
C GLY A 136 -4.75 -6.96 4.94
N VAL A 137 -5.38 -7.22 6.08
CA VAL A 137 -5.26 -6.36 7.28
C VAL A 137 -4.97 -7.24 8.48
N GLN A 138 -3.96 -6.85 9.27
CA GLN A 138 -3.60 -7.50 10.53
C GLN A 138 -3.15 -6.46 11.57
N ASN A 139 -3.85 -6.34 12.68
CA ASN A 139 -3.57 -5.37 13.74
C ASN A 139 -3.52 -3.90 13.25
N GLY A 140 -4.33 -3.57 12.22
CA GLY A 140 -4.36 -2.27 11.57
C GLY A 140 -3.22 -2.05 10.56
N VAL A 141 -2.32 -3.01 10.37
CA VAL A 141 -1.31 -3.00 9.30
C VAL A 141 -1.95 -3.52 8.03
N VAL A 142 -1.94 -2.70 6.98
CA VAL A 142 -2.54 -3.03 5.68
C VAL A 142 -1.44 -3.52 4.73
N THR A 143 -1.63 -4.70 4.18
CA THR A 143 -0.77 -5.22 3.10
C THR A 143 -1.53 -5.10 1.78
N LEU A 144 -1.01 -4.29 0.88
CA LEU A 144 -1.47 -4.17 -0.51
C LEU A 144 -0.60 -5.04 -1.41
N GLY A 145 -1.23 -5.72 -2.36
CA GLY A 145 -0.53 -6.52 -3.36
C GLY A 145 -1.29 -6.53 -4.69
N GLY A 146 -0.82 -7.39 -5.60
CA GLY A 146 -1.39 -7.53 -6.93
C GLY A 146 -0.73 -6.65 -7.98
N THR A 147 -1.43 -6.35 -9.07
CA THR A 147 -0.86 -5.65 -10.22
C THR A 147 -1.63 -4.38 -10.54
N ALA A 148 -0.92 -3.26 -10.64
CA ALA A 148 -1.43 -2.00 -11.17
C ALA A 148 -1.15 -1.91 -12.68
N TYR A 149 -2.08 -1.32 -13.42
CA TYR A 149 -1.89 -1.03 -14.85
C TYR A 149 -0.72 -0.06 -15.10
N GLY A 150 -0.57 0.94 -14.23
CA GLY A 150 0.50 1.92 -14.32
C GLY A 150 0.85 2.54 -12.96
N PRO A 151 1.94 3.34 -12.91
CA PRO A 151 2.34 4.01 -11.67
C PRO A 151 1.23 4.87 -11.03
N PRO A 152 0.44 5.67 -11.80
CA PRO A 152 -0.63 6.47 -11.21
C PRO A 152 -1.71 5.64 -10.54
N ASP A 153 -1.99 4.43 -11.05
CA ASP A 153 -2.99 3.52 -10.46
C ASP A 153 -2.48 2.97 -9.12
N LYS A 154 -1.19 2.58 -9.06
CA LYS A 154 -0.53 2.18 -7.82
C LYS A 154 -0.54 3.30 -6.79
N ASP A 155 -0.09 4.51 -7.17
CA ASP A 155 -0.01 5.66 -6.27
C ASP A 155 -1.41 6.03 -5.74
N SER A 156 -2.44 5.94 -6.58
CA SER A 156 -3.83 6.17 -6.18
C SER A 156 -4.30 5.14 -5.16
N ALA A 157 -4.04 3.84 -5.38
CA ALA A 157 -4.41 2.79 -4.45
C ALA A 157 -3.72 2.96 -3.08
N VAL A 158 -2.43 3.23 -3.08
CA VAL A 158 -1.65 3.49 -1.86
C VAL A 158 -2.19 4.74 -1.14
N SER A 159 -2.46 5.82 -1.89
CA SER A 159 -3.00 7.06 -1.32
C SER A 159 -4.37 6.84 -0.65
N ILE A 160 -5.28 6.08 -1.25
CA ILE A 160 -6.59 5.76 -0.65
C ILE A 160 -6.40 5.07 0.69
N VAL A 161 -5.47 4.12 0.78
CA VAL A 161 -5.24 3.34 2.00
C VAL A 161 -4.54 4.16 3.08
N THR A 162 -3.49 4.91 2.73
CA THR A 162 -2.71 5.71 3.70
C THR A 162 -3.52 6.83 4.34
N HIS A 163 -4.54 7.35 3.63
CA HIS A 163 -5.42 8.40 4.17
C HIS A 163 -6.65 7.83 4.91
N TYR A 164 -6.81 6.51 4.98
CA TYR A 164 -7.99 5.95 5.63
C TYR A 164 -7.80 5.84 7.16
N PRO A 165 -8.76 6.36 7.96
CA PRO A 165 -8.68 6.26 9.41
C PRO A 165 -8.65 4.82 9.90
N GLY A 166 -7.81 4.52 10.90
CA GLY A 166 -7.62 3.18 11.43
C GLY A 166 -6.47 2.39 10.81
N VAL A 167 -5.92 2.85 9.69
CA VAL A 167 -4.69 2.30 9.12
C VAL A 167 -3.49 2.79 9.95
N LYS A 168 -2.73 1.85 10.51
CA LYS A 168 -1.56 2.13 11.35
C LYS A 168 -0.24 2.04 10.61
N ASP A 169 -0.19 1.18 9.59
CA ASP A 169 0.97 0.98 8.74
C ASP A 169 0.55 0.38 7.39
N VAL A 170 1.36 0.56 6.36
CA VAL A 170 1.09 0.06 5.01
C VAL A 170 2.30 -0.65 4.45
N VAL A 171 2.11 -1.90 4.04
CA VAL A 171 3.09 -2.70 3.30
C VAL A 171 2.66 -2.72 1.82
N ASP A 172 3.41 -2.01 0.99
CA ASP A 172 3.14 -1.90 -0.44
C ASP A 172 3.91 -2.98 -1.22
N ASN A 173 3.19 -4.01 -1.66
CA ASN A 173 3.66 -5.07 -2.54
C ASN A 173 2.96 -5.03 -3.91
N ILE A 174 2.41 -3.87 -4.30
CA ILE A 174 1.79 -3.71 -5.63
C ILE A 174 2.89 -3.67 -6.69
N GLU A 175 2.79 -4.56 -7.66
CA GLU A 175 3.62 -4.55 -8.85
C GLU A 175 3.00 -3.67 -9.93
N VAL A 176 3.82 -2.89 -10.63
CA VAL A 176 3.37 -2.11 -11.79
C VAL A 176 3.63 -2.91 -13.06
N ALA A 177 2.61 -3.08 -13.88
CA ALA A 177 2.75 -3.76 -15.17
C ALA A 177 3.76 -3.00 -16.05
N PRO A 178 4.65 -3.71 -16.76
CA PRO A 178 5.58 -3.08 -17.70
C PRO A 178 4.83 -2.30 -18.78
N VAL A 179 5.36 -1.15 -19.17
CA VAL A 179 4.83 -0.40 -20.31
C VAL A 179 5.07 -1.19 -21.59
N SER A 180 3.99 -1.62 -22.25
CA SER A 180 4.03 -2.44 -23.47
C SER A 180 2.86 -2.09 -24.39
N PRO A 181 3.13 -1.46 -25.54
CA PRO A 181 2.07 -1.18 -26.53
C PRO A 181 1.39 -2.45 -27.07
N MET A 182 2.07 -3.60 -27.02
CA MET A 182 1.47 -4.90 -27.39
C MET A 182 0.47 -5.34 -26.34
N ASP A 183 0.87 -5.31 -25.05
CA ASP A 183 -0.01 -5.69 -23.96
C ASP A 183 -1.23 -4.76 -23.86
N ASP A 184 -1.07 -3.47 -24.17
CA ASP A 184 -2.18 -2.52 -24.20
C ASP A 184 -3.20 -2.87 -25.29
N ARG A 185 -2.73 -3.28 -26.47
CA ARG A 185 -3.64 -3.77 -27.53
C ARG A 185 -4.38 -5.03 -27.10
N ILE A 186 -3.68 -5.96 -26.43
CA ILE A 186 -4.29 -7.19 -25.91
C ILE A 186 -5.31 -6.84 -24.82
N ARG A 187 -5.00 -5.96 -23.86
CA ARG A 187 -5.95 -5.52 -22.81
C ARG A 187 -7.24 -4.97 -23.40
N LEU A 188 -7.12 -4.09 -24.38
CA LEU A 188 -8.29 -3.50 -25.06
C LEU A 188 -9.09 -4.54 -25.86
N ALA A 189 -8.42 -5.47 -26.52
CA ALA A 189 -9.06 -6.55 -27.26
C ALA A 189 -9.77 -7.53 -26.30
N GLU A 190 -9.13 -7.88 -25.19
CA GLU A 190 -9.72 -8.69 -24.11
C GLU A 190 -10.98 -8.03 -23.52
N ALA A 191 -10.90 -6.75 -23.17
CA ALA A 191 -12.04 -6.02 -22.63
C ALA A 191 -13.23 -6.03 -23.63
N ARG A 192 -12.97 -5.85 -24.92
CA ARG A 192 -14.00 -5.93 -25.96
C ARG A 192 -14.55 -7.35 -26.12
N ALA A 193 -13.71 -8.38 -26.08
CA ALA A 193 -14.12 -9.76 -26.24
C ALA A 193 -14.96 -10.26 -25.06
N ILE A 194 -14.54 -9.93 -23.85
CA ILE A 194 -15.19 -10.35 -22.61
C ILE A 194 -16.46 -9.53 -22.37
N TYR A 195 -16.37 -8.21 -22.29
CA TYR A 195 -17.53 -7.37 -21.98
C TYR A 195 -18.50 -7.19 -23.15
N GLY A 196 -18.08 -7.47 -24.38
CA GLY A 196 -18.96 -7.55 -25.54
C GLY A 196 -19.79 -8.83 -25.61
N ALA A 197 -19.49 -9.84 -24.80
CA ALA A 197 -20.31 -11.04 -24.71
C ALA A 197 -21.59 -10.73 -23.92
N PRO A 198 -22.79 -11.05 -24.46
CA PRO A 198 -24.08 -10.66 -23.87
C PRO A 198 -24.24 -11.08 -22.40
N GLN A 199 -23.74 -12.26 -22.04
CA GLN A 199 -23.85 -12.78 -20.68
C GLN A 199 -22.81 -12.19 -19.70
N LEU A 200 -21.73 -11.55 -20.21
CA LEU A 200 -20.66 -10.96 -19.40
C LEU A 200 -20.72 -9.44 -19.31
N ASN A 201 -21.57 -8.78 -20.12
CA ASN A 201 -21.64 -7.32 -20.13
C ASN A 201 -22.06 -6.71 -18.79
N LYS A 202 -22.79 -7.45 -17.95
CA LYS A 202 -23.16 -7.06 -16.58
C LYS A 202 -21.96 -6.74 -15.71
N TYR A 203 -20.82 -7.39 -15.93
CA TYR A 203 -19.56 -7.15 -15.21
C TYR A 203 -18.81 -5.89 -15.68
N ALA A 204 -19.20 -5.30 -16.81
CA ALA A 204 -18.72 -3.99 -17.23
C ALA A 204 -19.50 -2.84 -16.58
N ILE A 205 -20.76 -3.09 -16.19
CA ILE A 205 -21.68 -2.08 -15.67
C ILE A 205 -21.51 -1.90 -14.16
N ASP A 206 -21.32 -3.01 -13.42
CA ASP A 206 -21.18 -2.98 -11.98
C ASP A 206 -19.71 -2.79 -11.59
N PRO A 207 -19.31 -1.61 -11.11
CA PRO A 207 -17.93 -1.37 -10.70
C PRO A 207 -17.50 -2.22 -9.49
N ALA A 208 -18.45 -2.76 -8.73
CA ALA A 208 -18.16 -3.61 -7.57
C ALA A 208 -17.75 -5.04 -7.97
N LYS A 209 -18.12 -5.48 -9.17
CA LYS A 209 -17.89 -6.86 -9.63
C LYS A 209 -17.28 -6.94 -11.04
N PRO A 210 -16.26 -6.15 -11.38
CA PRO A 210 -15.66 -6.25 -12.70
C PRO A 210 -14.89 -7.56 -12.86
N ILE A 211 -14.87 -8.11 -14.07
CA ILE A 211 -13.85 -9.08 -14.48
C ILE A 211 -12.58 -8.29 -14.73
N ARG A 212 -11.58 -8.45 -13.87
CA ARG A 212 -10.31 -7.74 -14.01
C ARG A 212 -9.39 -8.48 -14.97
N ILE A 213 -8.71 -7.71 -15.82
CA ILE A 213 -7.90 -8.21 -16.94
C ILE A 213 -6.49 -7.64 -16.78
N THR A 214 -5.56 -8.42 -16.31
CA THR A 214 -4.15 -8.03 -16.31
C THR A 214 -3.41 -8.73 -17.45
N VAL A 215 -2.54 -8.00 -18.14
CA VAL A 215 -1.74 -8.55 -19.25
C VAL A 215 -0.28 -8.16 -19.03
N VAL A 216 0.58 -9.17 -19.02
CA VAL A 216 2.03 -8.98 -18.90
C VAL A 216 2.73 -9.91 -19.90
N ASN A 217 3.47 -9.34 -20.85
CA ASN A 217 4.18 -10.08 -21.91
C ASN A 217 3.25 -11.06 -22.65
N GLY A 218 2.02 -10.62 -22.99
CA GLY A 218 1.03 -11.42 -23.67
C GLY A 218 0.35 -12.52 -22.83
N ASN A 219 0.69 -12.62 -21.53
CA ASN A 219 0.00 -13.52 -20.62
C ASN A 219 -1.16 -12.77 -19.96
N VAL A 220 -2.36 -13.28 -20.12
CA VAL A 220 -3.60 -12.73 -19.59
C VAL A 220 -3.95 -13.42 -18.28
N THR A 221 -4.25 -12.64 -17.25
CA THR A 221 -4.81 -13.14 -15.99
C THR A 221 -6.17 -12.49 -15.76
N LEU A 222 -7.20 -13.32 -15.62
CA LEU A 222 -8.56 -12.90 -15.26
C LEU A 222 -8.76 -13.09 -13.76
N THR A 223 -9.22 -12.04 -13.06
CA THR A 223 -9.54 -12.09 -11.63
C THR A 223 -10.89 -11.39 -11.37
N GLY A 224 -11.51 -11.71 -10.25
CA GLY A 224 -12.81 -11.16 -9.85
C GLY A 224 -13.79 -12.26 -9.47
N VAL A 225 -15.04 -11.88 -9.20
CA VAL A 225 -16.10 -12.80 -8.82
C VAL A 225 -17.18 -12.77 -9.91
N VAL A 226 -17.56 -13.96 -10.39
CA VAL A 226 -18.64 -14.15 -11.37
C VAL A 226 -19.81 -14.90 -10.73
N ASP A 227 -21.01 -14.76 -11.28
CA ASP A 227 -22.22 -15.28 -10.67
C ASP A 227 -22.32 -16.82 -10.76
N ASN A 228 -21.73 -17.42 -11.81
CA ASN A 228 -21.81 -18.86 -12.05
C ASN A 228 -20.63 -19.38 -12.89
N GLN A 229 -20.50 -20.72 -12.94
CA GLN A 229 -19.43 -21.39 -13.68
C GLN A 229 -19.50 -21.11 -15.19
N GLY A 230 -20.70 -20.98 -15.76
CA GLY A 230 -20.87 -20.67 -17.19
C GLY A 230 -20.26 -19.31 -17.57
N ASP A 231 -20.40 -18.29 -16.72
CA ASP A 231 -19.77 -16.99 -16.94
C ASP A 231 -18.25 -17.10 -16.88
N LYS A 232 -17.71 -17.87 -15.93
CA LYS A 232 -16.26 -18.16 -15.82
C LYS A 232 -15.73 -18.86 -17.07
N ASP A 233 -16.45 -19.84 -17.58
CA ASP A 233 -16.05 -20.61 -18.76
C ASP A 233 -16.08 -19.76 -20.02
N VAL A 234 -17.12 -18.93 -20.18
CA VAL A 234 -17.23 -18.01 -21.33
C VAL A 234 -16.15 -16.94 -21.29
N ALA A 235 -15.84 -16.38 -20.11
CA ALA A 235 -14.73 -15.45 -19.98
C ALA A 235 -13.40 -16.10 -20.44
N ASN A 236 -13.17 -17.33 -20.03
CA ASN A 236 -11.98 -18.11 -20.45
C ASN A 236 -11.94 -18.33 -21.97
N ILE A 237 -13.06 -18.73 -22.58
CA ILE A 237 -13.14 -18.96 -24.02
C ILE A 237 -12.89 -17.65 -24.79
N LYS A 238 -13.50 -16.54 -24.35
CA LYS A 238 -13.32 -15.24 -25.00
C LYS A 238 -11.90 -14.75 -24.91
N ALA A 239 -11.26 -14.88 -23.76
CA ALA A 239 -9.87 -14.49 -23.57
C ALA A 239 -8.90 -15.31 -24.42
N ASN A 240 -9.05 -16.62 -24.49
CA ASN A 240 -8.21 -17.47 -25.33
C ASN A 240 -8.38 -17.22 -26.83
N GLY A 241 -9.48 -16.56 -27.25
CA GLY A 241 -9.74 -16.20 -28.63
C GLY A 241 -9.08 -14.89 -29.11
N VAL A 242 -8.44 -14.13 -28.22
CA VAL A 242 -7.84 -12.84 -28.56
C VAL A 242 -6.47 -13.02 -29.24
N PRO A 243 -6.27 -12.45 -30.43
CA PRO A 243 -4.97 -12.53 -31.11
C PRO A 243 -3.85 -11.89 -30.31
N GLY A 244 -2.70 -12.58 -30.23
CA GLY A 244 -1.53 -12.12 -29.50
C GLY A 244 -1.44 -12.60 -28.05
N VAL A 245 -2.47 -13.27 -27.55
CA VAL A 245 -2.47 -13.91 -26.23
C VAL A 245 -1.62 -15.18 -26.29
N PHE A 246 -0.64 -15.29 -25.38
CA PHE A 246 0.17 -16.52 -25.23
C PHE A 246 -0.48 -17.52 -24.30
N LYS A 247 -1.04 -17.02 -23.19
CA LYS A 247 -1.64 -17.85 -22.15
C LYS A 247 -2.73 -17.07 -21.41
N VAL A 248 -3.80 -17.78 -21.03
CA VAL A 248 -4.82 -17.27 -20.13
C VAL A 248 -4.77 -18.02 -18.79
N VAL A 249 -4.69 -17.29 -17.70
CA VAL A 249 -4.85 -17.80 -16.34
C VAL A 249 -6.19 -17.30 -15.82
N ASN A 250 -7.16 -18.20 -15.67
CA ASN A 250 -8.50 -17.84 -15.23
C ASN A 250 -8.67 -18.07 -13.73
N ASN A 251 -8.41 -17.02 -12.93
CA ASN A 251 -8.57 -16.99 -11.47
C ASN A 251 -9.91 -16.40 -11.04
N LEU A 252 -10.92 -16.38 -11.93
CA LEU A 252 -12.27 -15.97 -11.56
C LEU A 252 -12.83 -16.92 -10.50
N GLN A 253 -13.45 -16.36 -9.48
CA GLN A 253 -14.16 -17.10 -8.44
C GLN A 253 -15.66 -17.10 -8.74
N VAL A 254 -16.33 -18.22 -8.48
CA VAL A 254 -17.78 -18.30 -8.61
C VAL A 254 -18.42 -17.91 -7.28
N ALA A 255 -19.41 -17.02 -7.34
CA ALA A 255 -20.14 -16.58 -6.16
C ALA A 255 -20.75 -17.79 -5.41
N GLY A 256 -20.50 -17.86 -4.09
CA GLY A 256 -21.03 -18.92 -3.23
C GLY A 256 -20.22 -20.22 -3.18
N GLU A 257 -19.17 -20.43 -3.97
CA GLU A 257 -18.32 -21.63 -3.86
C GLU A 257 -17.46 -21.64 -2.59
N ASN A 258 -17.01 -20.48 -2.12
CA ASN A 258 -16.18 -20.39 -0.89
C ASN A 258 -16.92 -20.74 0.41
N ASN A 259 -18.24 -20.97 0.37
CA ASN A 259 -19.03 -21.38 1.54
C ASN A 259 -19.18 -22.91 1.71
N LYS A 260 -18.57 -23.71 0.80
CA LYS A 260 -18.69 -25.18 0.84
C LYS A 260 -17.48 -25.90 1.46
N GLU A 261 -16.43 -25.17 1.79
CA GLU A 261 -15.19 -25.73 2.36
C GLU A 261 -14.96 -25.28 3.84
N LYS A 262 -16.05 -25.23 4.63
CA LYS A 262 -15.90 -25.09 6.11
C LYS A 262 -16.67 -26.19 6.83
#